data_4e73b248684eaf9f41330eb8b740d6b0
#
_entry.id   4e73b248684eaf9f41330eb8b740d6b0
#
_cell.length_a   1.000
_cell.length_b   1.000
_cell.length_c   1.000
_cell.angle_alpha   90.00
_cell.angle_beta   90.00
_cell.angle_gamma   90.00
#
_symmetry.space_group_name_H-M   'P 1'
#
loop_
_entity.id
_entity.type
_entity.pdbx_description
1 polymer ?
#
loop_
_entity_poly.entity_id
_entity_poly.type
_entity_poly.pdbx_seq_one_letter_code
_entity_poly.pdbx_strand_id
1 'polypeptide(L)'
;MTTYNWNCKTVDAYPQDGDYTDLVYNVHWIVTGESDQLDPNGNAYSATNIGTQTLDTSDVTDFIPFEDLTNEQVVTWTQSAMGTEQVASIEASIQSQIDSLITPTTVTLTIGEPIPPTEE
;
A
#
# COMPACT_ATOMS: atom_id res chain seq x y z
N MET A 1 -0.80 -1.07 -18.18
CA MET A 1 -0.12 -1.84 -17.14
C MET A 1 -0.03 -0.99 -15.87
N THR A 2 -0.31 -1.57 -14.72
CA THR A 2 -0.32 -0.82 -13.46
C THR A 2 1.01 -0.98 -12.75
N THR A 3 1.54 0.13 -12.27
CA THR A 3 2.78 0.14 -11.48
C THR A 3 2.41 0.28 -10.02
N TYR A 4 3.02 -0.53 -9.17
CA TYR A 4 2.76 -0.50 -7.73
C TYR A 4 3.97 0.06 -7.00
N ASN A 5 3.71 1.02 -6.12
CA ASN A 5 4.76 1.66 -5.33
C ASN A 5 4.49 1.39 -3.85
N TRP A 6 5.39 0.67 -3.21
CA TRP A 6 5.29 0.34 -1.80
C TRP A 6 6.08 1.35 -0.98
N ASN A 7 5.43 1.91 0.02
CA ASN A 7 6.05 2.86 0.94
C ASN A 7 5.90 2.33 2.36
N CYS A 8 7.02 2.04 3.01
CA CYS A 8 7.07 1.50 4.36
C CYS A 8 7.94 2.36 5.26
N LYS A 9 7.89 3.67 5.08
CA LYS A 9 8.76 4.60 5.80
C LYS A 9 8.32 4.89 7.22
N THR A 10 7.06 4.61 7.55
CA THR A 10 6.55 4.83 8.91
C THR A 10 6.48 3.49 9.62
N VAL A 11 7.13 3.41 10.77
CA VAL A 11 7.20 2.15 11.53
C VAL A 11 7.00 2.44 13.01
N ASP A 12 6.58 1.40 13.73
CA ASP A 12 6.56 1.41 15.19
C ASP A 12 7.70 0.54 15.68
N ALA A 13 8.41 1.01 16.68
CA ALA A 13 9.58 0.31 17.18
C ALA A 13 9.58 0.29 18.71
N TYR A 14 10.18 -0.75 19.28
CA TYR A 14 10.49 -0.77 20.70
C TYR A 14 11.75 0.08 20.91
N PRO A 15 11.71 1.12 21.76
CA PRO A 15 12.89 1.96 21.99
C PRO A 15 14.08 1.17 22.51
N GLN A 16 13.79 0.14 23.30
CA GLN A 16 14.84 -0.73 23.85
C GLN A 16 14.23 -2.12 24.03
N ASP A 17 14.84 -3.12 23.42
CA ASP A 17 14.44 -4.52 23.57
C ASP A 17 15.74 -5.34 23.71
N GLY A 18 16.10 -5.64 24.95
CA GLY A 18 17.37 -6.31 25.22
C GLY A 18 18.55 -5.46 24.77
N ASP A 19 19.33 -6.00 23.85
CA ASP A 19 20.49 -5.32 23.29
C ASP A 19 20.16 -4.46 22.07
N TYR A 20 18.88 -4.41 21.67
CA TYR A 20 18.45 -3.69 20.46
C TYR A 20 17.78 -2.36 20.81
N THR A 21 18.17 -1.32 20.10
CA THR A 21 17.56 0.01 20.22
C THR A 21 16.74 0.27 18.98
N ASP A 22 15.52 0.80 19.18
CA ASP A 22 14.59 1.10 18.08
C ASP A 22 14.33 -0.12 17.22
N LEU A 23 13.98 -1.24 17.86
CA LEU A 23 13.67 -2.49 17.15
C LEU A 23 12.28 -2.39 16.54
N VAL A 24 12.23 -2.39 15.21
CA VAL A 24 10.98 -2.27 14.46
C VAL A 24 10.15 -3.55 14.63
N TYR A 25 8.90 -3.40 15.10
CA TYR A 25 7.99 -4.52 15.26
C TYR A 25 6.71 -4.39 14.43
N ASN A 26 6.42 -3.22 13.91
CA ASN A 26 5.21 -3.01 13.14
C ASN A 26 5.49 -1.98 12.04
N VAL A 27 4.98 -2.24 10.84
CA VAL A 27 5.20 -1.37 9.69
C VAL A 27 3.86 -0.83 9.22
N HIS A 28 3.78 0.48 9.07
CA HIS A 28 2.64 1.13 8.42
C HIS A 28 2.95 1.20 6.93
N TRP A 29 2.29 0.35 6.15
CA TRP A 29 2.56 0.29 4.71
C TRP A 29 1.51 1.04 3.92
N ILE A 30 1.96 1.65 2.83
CA ILE A 30 1.09 2.32 1.86
C ILE A 30 1.49 1.79 0.49
N VAL A 31 0.51 1.27 -0.25
CA VAL A 31 0.74 0.79 -1.62
C VAL A 31 -0.10 1.64 -2.55
N THR A 32 0.55 2.29 -3.48
CA THR A 32 -0.13 3.10 -4.50
C THR A 32 0.05 2.43 -5.85
N GLY A 33 -1.06 2.14 -6.51
CA GLY A 33 -1.04 1.64 -7.88
C GLY A 33 -1.37 2.77 -8.84
N GLU A 34 -0.67 2.82 -9.95
CA GLU A 34 -0.85 3.85 -10.96
C GLU A 34 -0.94 3.20 -12.32
N SER A 35 -2.04 3.45 -13.01
CA SER A 35 -2.29 2.90 -14.33
C SER A 35 -1.56 3.69 -15.41
N ASP A 36 -1.28 3.06 -16.54
CA ASP A 36 -0.76 3.75 -17.71
C ASP A 36 -1.89 4.42 -18.52
N GLN A 37 -3.15 4.24 -18.11
CA GLN A 37 -4.28 4.92 -18.74
C GLN A 37 -4.55 6.24 -18.02
N LEU A 38 -4.93 7.25 -18.80
CA LEU A 38 -5.17 8.59 -18.29
C LEU A 38 -6.67 8.90 -18.29
N ASP A 39 -7.08 9.70 -17.29
CA ASP A 39 -8.44 10.21 -17.25
C ASP A 39 -8.59 11.37 -18.25
N PRO A 40 -9.84 11.91 -18.44
CA PRO A 40 -10.05 13.02 -19.36
C PRO A 40 -9.23 14.28 -19.07
N ASN A 41 -8.71 14.42 -17.86
CA ASN A 41 -7.88 15.55 -17.47
C ASN A 41 -6.39 15.31 -17.68
N GLY A 42 -6.02 14.13 -18.17
CA GLY A 42 -4.63 13.78 -18.42
C GLY A 42 -3.88 13.22 -17.21
N ASN A 43 -4.59 12.86 -16.15
CA ASN A 43 -4.01 12.28 -14.95
C ASN A 43 -4.16 10.77 -14.97
N ALA A 44 -3.12 10.06 -14.52
CA ALA A 44 -3.18 8.61 -14.44
C ALA A 44 -4.22 8.16 -13.41
N TYR A 45 -4.97 7.11 -13.74
CA TYR A 45 -5.84 6.49 -12.74
C TYR A 45 -4.97 5.84 -11.68
N SER A 46 -5.32 6.07 -10.43
CA SER A 46 -4.55 5.51 -9.31
C SER A 46 -5.47 5.13 -8.16
N ALA A 47 -4.96 4.23 -7.32
CA ALA A 47 -5.64 3.84 -6.10
C ALA A 47 -4.58 3.51 -5.05
N THR A 48 -4.96 3.64 -3.78
CA THR A 48 -4.04 3.44 -2.67
C THR A 48 -4.69 2.56 -1.62
N ASN A 49 -3.93 1.57 -1.12
CA ASN A 49 -4.29 0.81 0.06
C ASN A 49 -3.29 1.10 1.16
N ILE A 50 -3.77 1.16 2.40
CA ILE A 50 -2.91 1.36 3.56
C ILE A 50 -3.24 0.29 4.60
N GLY A 51 -2.26 0.00 5.44
CA GLY A 51 -2.46 -0.96 6.51
C GLY A 51 -1.22 -1.09 7.37
N THR A 52 -1.19 -2.12 8.19
CA THR A 52 -0.07 -2.39 9.07
C THR A 52 0.32 -3.86 8.96
N GLN A 53 1.59 -4.13 9.22
CA GLN A 53 2.12 -5.49 9.26
C GLN A 53 3.04 -5.62 10.45
N THR A 54 2.71 -6.56 11.33
CA THR A 54 3.56 -6.87 12.48
C THR A 54 4.70 -7.77 12.03
N LEU A 55 5.90 -7.44 12.48
CA LEU A 55 7.09 -8.23 12.20
C LEU A 55 7.41 -9.13 13.38
N ASP A 56 8.02 -10.29 13.08
CA ASP A 56 8.44 -11.23 14.12
C ASP A 56 9.76 -10.74 14.71
N THR A 57 9.74 -10.37 15.99
CA THR A 57 10.93 -9.90 16.70
C THR A 57 11.57 -11.00 17.54
N SER A 58 11.08 -12.22 17.47
CA SER A 58 11.64 -13.33 18.24
C SER A 58 12.96 -13.87 17.65
N ASP A 59 13.18 -13.63 16.36
CA ASP A 59 14.42 -14.04 15.67
C ASP A 59 15.01 -12.81 14.98
N VAL A 60 15.96 -12.17 15.63
CA VAL A 60 16.55 -10.91 15.14
C VAL A 60 18.00 -11.19 14.73
N THR A 61 18.16 -12.09 13.75
CA THR A 61 19.51 -12.46 13.28
C THR A 61 20.10 -11.41 12.36
N ASP A 62 19.27 -10.65 11.67
CA ASP A 62 19.69 -9.66 10.67
C ASP A 62 19.33 -8.24 11.12
N PHE A 63 19.49 -7.97 12.41
CA PHE A 63 19.16 -6.64 12.93
C PHE A 63 19.97 -5.55 12.23
N ILE A 64 19.26 -4.53 11.75
CA ILE A 64 19.87 -3.35 11.15
C ILE A 64 19.47 -2.16 12.03
N PRO A 65 20.42 -1.34 12.48
CA PRO A 65 20.09 -0.14 13.25
C PRO A 65 19.12 0.76 12.50
N PHE A 66 18.20 1.36 13.22
CA PHE A 66 17.13 2.16 12.60
C PHE A 66 17.69 3.23 11.65
N GLU A 67 18.77 3.87 12.02
CA GLU A 67 19.39 4.93 11.22
C GLU A 67 19.94 4.44 9.88
N ASP A 68 20.17 3.14 9.75
CA ASP A 68 20.68 2.52 8.51
C ASP A 68 19.57 1.90 7.66
N LEU A 69 18.31 1.94 8.14
CA LEU A 69 17.20 1.36 7.41
C LEU A 69 16.80 2.22 6.21
N THR A 70 16.45 1.54 5.12
CA THR A 70 15.90 2.19 3.93
C THR A 70 14.49 1.71 3.70
N ASN A 71 13.72 2.48 2.92
CA ASN A 71 12.38 2.05 2.54
C ASN A 71 12.40 0.68 1.84
N GLU A 72 13.37 0.46 0.96
CA GLU A 72 13.48 -0.81 0.24
C GLU A 72 13.69 -1.99 1.18
N GLN A 73 14.51 -1.80 2.20
CA GLN A 73 14.77 -2.84 3.20
C GLN A 73 13.49 -3.18 3.97
N VAL A 74 12.75 -2.17 4.40
CA VAL A 74 11.52 -2.37 5.16
C VAL A 74 10.42 -2.94 4.29
N VAL A 75 10.34 -2.54 3.02
CA VAL A 75 9.41 -3.15 2.05
C VAL A 75 9.67 -4.64 1.93
N THR A 76 10.93 -5.05 1.80
CA THR A 76 11.30 -6.45 1.72
C THR A 76 10.84 -7.22 2.95
N TRP A 77 11.09 -6.68 4.14
CA TRP A 77 10.65 -7.32 5.38
C TRP A 77 9.13 -7.45 5.45
N THR A 78 8.44 -6.37 5.09
CA THR A 78 6.97 -6.33 5.14
C THR A 78 6.37 -7.37 4.19
N GLN A 79 6.85 -7.42 2.97
CA GLN A 79 6.35 -8.38 1.98
C GLN A 79 6.67 -9.82 2.38
N SER A 80 7.83 -10.06 2.97
CA SER A 80 8.18 -11.39 3.48
C SER A 80 7.27 -11.82 4.62
N ALA A 81 6.94 -10.89 5.52
CA ALA A 81 6.04 -11.18 6.64
C ALA A 81 4.62 -11.45 6.19
N MET A 82 4.15 -10.73 5.18
CA MET A 82 2.81 -10.92 4.62
C MET A 82 2.67 -12.24 3.87
N GLY A 83 3.71 -12.60 3.13
CA GLY A 83 3.65 -13.72 2.20
C GLY A 83 3.18 -13.28 0.81
N THR A 84 3.53 -14.07 -0.20
CA THR A 84 3.26 -13.73 -1.59
C THR A 84 1.77 -13.61 -1.90
N GLU A 85 0.94 -14.42 -1.23
CA GLU A 85 -0.52 -14.39 -1.47
C GLU A 85 -1.14 -13.07 -1.01
N GLN A 86 -0.70 -12.56 0.14
CA GLN A 86 -1.23 -11.31 0.65
C GLN A 86 -0.76 -10.13 -0.19
N VAL A 87 0.51 -10.12 -0.59
CA VAL A 87 1.04 -9.09 -1.48
C VAL A 87 0.24 -9.06 -2.78
N ALA A 88 0.02 -10.23 -3.38
CA ALA A 88 -0.76 -10.33 -4.61
C ALA A 88 -2.21 -9.86 -4.42
N SER A 89 -2.80 -10.16 -3.27
CA SER A 89 -4.17 -9.76 -2.94
C SER A 89 -4.29 -8.25 -2.82
N ILE A 90 -3.32 -7.60 -2.18
CA ILE A 90 -3.30 -6.15 -2.03
C ILE A 90 -3.19 -5.48 -3.41
N GLU A 91 -2.27 -5.96 -4.23
CA GLU A 91 -2.08 -5.41 -5.58
C GLU A 91 -3.30 -5.65 -6.46
N ALA A 92 -3.91 -6.83 -6.35
CA ALA A 92 -5.13 -7.13 -7.10
C ALA A 92 -6.29 -6.23 -6.65
N SER A 93 -6.39 -5.93 -5.37
CA SER A 93 -7.42 -5.01 -4.85
C SER A 93 -7.23 -3.61 -5.43
N ILE A 94 -5.99 -3.14 -5.50
CA ILE A 94 -5.68 -1.84 -6.09
C ILE A 94 -6.03 -1.84 -7.57
N GLN A 95 -5.67 -2.90 -8.29
CA GLN A 95 -6.00 -3.02 -9.72
C GLN A 95 -7.52 -3.00 -9.93
N SER A 96 -8.27 -3.69 -9.07
CA SER A 96 -9.72 -3.69 -9.14
C SER A 96 -10.31 -2.30 -8.92
N GLN A 97 -9.75 -1.55 -7.97
CA GLN A 97 -10.18 -0.17 -7.72
C GLN A 97 -9.91 0.72 -8.94
N ILE A 98 -8.75 0.55 -9.57
CA ILE A 98 -8.39 1.30 -10.77
C ILE A 98 -9.34 0.92 -11.92
N ASP A 99 -9.61 -0.36 -12.12
CA ASP A 99 -10.52 -0.82 -13.16
C ASP A 99 -11.91 -0.23 -12.97
N SER A 100 -12.37 -0.08 -11.73
CA SER A 100 -13.65 0.54 -11.42
C SER A 100 -13.68 2.03 -11.73
N LEU A 101 -12.53 2.70 -11.66
CA LEU A 101 -12.43 4.10 -12.06
C LEU A 101 -12.46 4.25 -13.58
N ILE A 102 -11.82 3.34 -14.28
CA ILE A 102 -11.76 3.35 -15.75
C ILE A 102 -13.11 2.96 -16.34
N THR A 103 -13.73 1.91 -15.80
CA THR A 103 -15.02 1.39 -16.28
C THR A 103 -15.95 1.18 -15.09
N PRO A 104 -16.59 2.25 -14.60
CA PRO A 104 -17.47 2.12 -13.44
C PRO A 104 -18.66 1.21 -13.74
N THR A 105 -18.93 0.29 -12.82
CA THR A 105 -20.07 -0.61 -12.92
C THR A 105 -21.26 -0.12 -12.09
N THR A 106 -21.03 0.86 -11.22
CA THR A 106 -22.06 1.46 -10.38
C THR A 106 -21.87 2.96 -10.32
N VAL A 107 -22.94 3.68 -10.04
CA VAL A 107 -22.90 5.12 -9.83
C VAL A 107 -23.70 5.46 -8.58
N THR A 108 -23.36 6.58 -7.96
CA THR A 108 -24.12 7.11 -6.83
C THR A 108 -24.94 8.28 -7.32
N LEU A 109 -26.26 8.19 -7.14
CA LEU A 109 -27.19 9.22 -7.58
C LEU A 109 -28.01 9.69 -6.39
N THR A 110 -28.45 10.95 -6.44
CA THR A 110 -29.30 11.52 -5.41
C THR A 110 -30.72 11.63 -5.97
N ILE A 111 -31.66 11.06 -5.26
CA ILE A 111 -33.07 11.07 -5.68
C ILE A 111 -33.61 12.51 -5.58
N GLY A 112 -34.30 12.94 -6.60
CA GLY A 112 -34.92 14.27 -6.64
C GLY A 112 -34.04 15.35 -7.24
N GLU A 113 -32.82 15.00 -7.66
CA GLU A 113 -31.93 15.93 -8.36
C GLU A 113 -31.75 15.54 -9.82
N PRO A 114 -31.40 16.50 -10.69
CA PRO A 114 -31.14 16.16 -12.09
C PRO A 114 -30.02 15.13 -12.18
N ILE A 115 -30.20 14.16 -13.09
CA ILE A 115 -29.16 13.16 -13.35
C ILE A 115 -28.02 13.87 -14.08
N PRO A 116 -26.77 13.83 -13.54
CA PRO A 116 -25.65 14.44 -14.23
C PRO A 116 -25.36 13.73 -15.54
N PRO A 117 -24.77 14.44 -16.52
CA PRO A 117 -24.38 13.79 -17.76
C PRO A 117 -23.46 12.62 -17.50
N THR A 118 -23.66 11.52 -18.21
CA THR A 118 -22.79 10.36 -18.08
C THR A 118 -21.45 10.67 -18.71
N GLU A 119 -20.39 10.50 -17.93
CA GLU A 119 -19.05 10.63 -18.45
C GLU A 119 -18.50 9.26 -18.74
N GLU A 120 -18.12 9.06 -19.97
CA GLU A 120 -17.59 7.79 -20.46
C GLU A 120 -16.09 7.90 -20.72
#